data_df13b9df33d64090ea8cb69ac16523f2
#
_entry.id   df13b9df33d64090ea8cb69ac16523f2
#
_cell.length_a   1.000
_cell.length_b   1.000
_cell.length_c   1.000
_cell.angle_alpha   90.00
_cell.angle_beta   90.00
_cell.angle_gamma   90.00
#
_symmetry.space_group_name_H-M   'P 1'
#
loop_
_entity.id
_entity.type
_entity.pdbx_description
1 polymer ?
#
loop_
_entity_poly.entity_id
_entity_poly.type
_entity_poly.pdbx_seq_one_letter_code
_entity_poly.pdbx_strand_id
1 'polypeptide(L)'
;MPKWLKDAVFYEIYPQSFRDTNADGIGDIPGITEKLDYVRNLGANALWINPCFDSPFKDAGYDIRDYKKVAPRYGTNEDLEELFREAHRRGMHVLLDLVPGHTSEEHEWFKMSGKAEKNEYSGRYIWTDCWFFGIDGHPYIGGECERNGAYMLNFFKCQPALNYGWLHPKQPWQDAVDSPNALATREALKDIMRFWLDRGCDGFRVDMANSLVKDDDENKSGTQEVWGDVRAMLDRDYPEAALVSEWGVPEQAIPAGFHMDFYLDWMGNGYNSLLRDYERAGMNVLSEGKKLEDRSYFKADGGGDATHFLEEYEPRLRSIEGKGYISLITCNHDTPRPAANLTPDELKLAYAMILTMPGVPFIYYGDEIGMRYQLLPTKEGGYTRTGSRTPMQWTAGKNAGFSDADEEKLYLPVDRTPGAPDAEDEMQDPDSLYSAVKAVLGLRHAEPDLQADGSFRVLYARKGEAPLVYRRGDLVCAVNPSKKQAEIPYGELESFAGARLGEQLLGIGGSVTAGAHALVLGPQSFAVFRA
;
A
#
# COMPACT_ATOMS: atom_id res chain seq x y z
N MET A 1 -15.73 10.96 -7.83
CA MET A 1 -14.99 10.71 -6.56
C MET A 1 -15.94 10.08 -5.58
N PRO A 2 -15.74 8.83 -5.14
CA PRO A 2 -16.54 8.20 -4.10
C PRO A 2 -16.53 9.03 -2.81
N LYS A 3 -17.70 9.26 -2.23
CA LYS A 3 -17.84 10.19 -1.10
C LYS A 3 -17.18 9.69 0.18
N TRP A 4 -17.18 8.38 0.36
CA TRP A 4 -16.63 7.72 1.54
C TRP A 4 -15.09 7.85 1.63
N LEU A 5 -14.39 8.08 0.50
CA LEU A 5 -12.93 8.25 0.48
C LEU A 5 -12.45 9.45 1.29
N LYS A 6 -13.30 10.48 1.47
CA LYS A 6 -12.93 11.67 2.23
C LYS A 6 -12.49 11.34 3.67
N ASP A 7 -13.19 10.41 4.32
CA ASP A 7 -12.92 9.98 5.70
C ASP A 7 -12.33 8.57 5.77
N ALA A 8 -11.84 8.04 4.64
CA ALA A 8 -11.31 6.68 4.60
C ALA A 8 -9.92 6.57 5.26
N VAL A 9 -9.76 5.49 6.02
CA VAL A 9 -8.49 4.98 6.53
C VAL A 9 -8.46 3.49 6.21
N PHE A 10 -7.50 3.09 5.40
CA PHE A 10 -7.38 1.70 4.98
C PHE A 10 -6.53 0.87 5.93
N TYR A 11 -6.89 -0.40 6.05
CA TYR A 11 -6.10 -1.42 6.71
C TYR A 11 -5.79 -2.51 5.68
N GLU A 12 -4.50 -2.69 5.34
CA GLU A 12 -4.03 -3.69 4.39
C GLU A 12 -3.88 -5.04 5.07
N ILE A 13 -4.49 -6.07 4.50
CA ILE A 13 -4.48 -7.43 5.02
C ILE A 13 -3.85 -8.39 4.02
N TYR A 14 -2.82 -9.11 4.45
CA TYR A 14 -2.26 -10.26 3.75
C TYR A 14 -2.97 -11.53 4.22
N PRO A 15 -3.91 -12.12 3.43
CA PRO A 15 -4.83 -13.16 3.92
C PRO A 15 -4.15 -14.33 4.60
N GLN A 16 -3.09 -14.88 3.98
CA GLN A 16 -2.38 -16.05 4.51
C GLN A 16 -1.80 -15.89 5.92
N SER A 17 -1.64 -14.64 6.38
CA SER A 17 -0.91 -14.32 7.62
C SER A 17 -1.75 -13.55 8.63
N PHE A 18 -3.07 -13.37 8.41
CA PHE A 18 -3.89 -12.56 9.31
C PHE A 18 -4.53 -13.38 10.43
N ARG A 19 -5.35 -14.40 10.10
CA ARG A 19 -5.96 -15.32 11.06
C ARG A 19 -6.34 -16.62 10.35
N ASP A 20 -5.94 -17.76 10.92
CA ASP A 20 -6.27 -19.11 10.47
C ASP A 20 -7.42 -19.65 11.34
N THR A 21 -8.56 -19.95 10.72
CA THR A 21 -9.74 -20.46 11.42
C THR A 21 -9.91 -21.98 11.32
N ASN A 22 -9.25 -22.63 10.36
CA ASN A 22 -9.39 -24.06 10.07
C ASN A 22 -8.22 -24.92 10.60
N ALA A 23 -7.20 -24.28 11.19
CA ALA A 23 -6.01 -24.92 11.75
C ALA A 23 -5.15 -25.69 10.71
N ASP A 24 -5.05 -25.15 9.49
CA ASP A 24 -4.16 -25.69 8.47
C ASP A 24 -2.79 -24.97 8.42
N GLY A 25 -2.63 -23.89 9.19
CA GLY A 25 -1.40 -23.09 9.28
C GLY A 25 -1.35 -21.91 8.32
N ILE A 26 -2.42 -21.65 7.58
CA ILE A 26 -2.57 -20.55 6.63
C ILE A 26 -3.79 -19.71 7.03
N GLY A 27 -3.67 -18.41 7.07
CA GLY A 27 -4.79 -17.53 7.31
C GLY A 27 -5.83 -17.58 6.18
N ASP A 28 -7.07 -17.27 6.50
CA ASP A 28 -8.21 -17.42 5.61
C ASP A 28 -9.17 -16.22 5.66
N ILE A 29 -10.12 -16.15 4.72
CA ILE A 29 -11.12 -15.09 4.63
C ILE A 29 -12.09 -15.11 5.82
N PRO A 30 -12.56 -16.26 6.31
CA PRO A 30 -13.31 -16.30 7.56
C PRO A 30 -12.57 -15.68 8.74
N GLY A 31 -11.24 -15.86 8.81
CA GLY A 31 -10.39 -15.24 9.83
C GLY A 31 -10.33 -13.72 9.71
N ILE A 32 -10.35 -13.17 8.49
CA ILE A 32 -10.47 -11.73 8.29
C ILE A 32 -11.83 -11.25 8.81
N THR A 33 -12.90 -11.96 8.49
CA THR A 33 -14.27 -11.64 8.94
C THR A 33 -14.37 -11.67 10.48
N GLU A 34 -13.75 -12.66 11.15
CA GLU A 34 -13.67 -12.74 12.61
C GLU A 34 -13.03 -11.51 13.26
N LYS A 35 -12.05 -10.88 12.59
CA LYS A 35 -11.24 -9.78 13.12
C LYS A 35 -11.69 -8.38 12.67
N LEU A 36 -12.80 -8.25 11.96
CA LEU A 36 -13.31 -6.94 11.50
C LEU A 36 -13.55 -5.95 12.64
N ASP A 37 -14.02 -6.41 13.79
CA ASP A 37 -14.26 -5.54 14.94
C ASP A 37 -12.95 -4.97 15.52
N TYR A 38 -11.85 -5.72 15.48
CA TYR A 38 -10.53 -5.22 15.85
C TYR A 38 -10.11 -4.05 14.95
N VAL A 39 -10.19 -4.26 13.63
CA VAL A 39 -9.81 -3.25 12.63
C VAL A 39 -10.69 -2.00 12.76
N ARG A 40 -12.00 -2.19 12.92
CA ARG A 40 -12.95 -1.09 13.12
C ARG A 40 -12.70 -0.33 14.43
N ASN A 41 -12.35 -1.02 15.52
CA ASN A 41 -12.06 -0.42 16.83
C ASN A 41 -10.73 0.33 16.86
N LEU A 42 -9.76 -0.04 16.03
CA LEU A 42 -8.55 0.73 15.80
C LEU A 42 -8.88 2.10 15.21
N GLY A 43 -9.91 2.18 14.36
CA GLY A 43 -10.32 3.38 13.64
C GLY A 43 -10.19 3.27 12.12
N ALA A 44 -9.75 2.14 11.57
CA ALA A 44 -9.80 1.93 10.13
C ALA A 44 -11.23 1.58 9.69
N ASN A 45 -11.66 2.16 8.56
CA ASN A 45 -13.01 2.00 8.01
C ASN A 45 -13.01 1.52 6.55
N ALA A 46 -11.86 1.09 6.06
CA ALA A 46 -11.73 0.45 4.76
C ALA A 46 -10.63 -0.63 4.80
N LEU A 47 -10.78 -1.67 3.98
CA LEU A 47 -9.84 -2.77 3.86
C LEU A 47 -9.22 -2.79 2.47
N TRP A 48 -7.95 -3.12 2.38
CA TRP A 48 -7.31 -3.61 1.17
C TRP A 48 -6.88 -5.06 1.43
N ILE A 49 -7.47 -5.99 0.68
CA ILE A 49 -7.13 -7.41 0.74
C ILE A 49 -6.11 -7.72 -0.35
N ASN A 50 -4.88 -8.13 0.02
CA ASN A 50 -3.87 -8.62 -0.90
C ASN A 50 -4.40 -9.82 -1.71
N PRO A 51 -3.75 -10.25 -2.82
CA PRO A 51 -4.34 -11.21 -3.74
C PRO A 51 -4.89 -12.46 -3.05
N CYS A 52 -6.19 -12.68 -3.19
CA CYS A 52 -6.89 -13.83 -2.63
C CYS A 52 -7.49 -14.77 -3.68
N PHE A 53 -7.26 -14.48 -4.97
CA PHE A 53 -7.76 -15.28 -6.08
C PHE A 53 -6.97 -16.58 -6.29
N ASP A 54 -7.55 -17.52 -7.03
CA ASP A 54 -6.94 -18.81 -7.31
C ASP A 54 -5.59 -18.64 -8.02
N SER A 55 -4.56 -19.21 -7.44
CA SER A 55 -3.16 -19.05 -7.82
C SER A 55 -2.36 -20.32 -7.52
N PRO A 56 -1.32 -20.66 -8.27
CA PRO A 56 -0.32 -21.64 -7.87
C PRO A 56 0.65 -21.12 -6.81
N PHE A 57 0.57 -19.82 -6.44
CA PHE A 57 1.39 -19.17 -5.41
C PHE A 57 2.91 -19.21 -5.67
N LYS A 58 3.32 -19.09 -6.92
CA LYS A 58 4.74 -18.91 -7.28
C LYS A 58 5.22 -17.49 -6.97
N ASP A 59 4.29 -16.54 -6.92
CA ASP A 59 4.49 -15.15 -6.49
C ASP A 59 3.39 -14.71 -5.52
N ALA A 60 3.22 -15.46 -4.44
CA ALA A 60 2.41 -15.08 -3.28
C ALA A 60 0.94 -14.68 -3.60
N GLY A 61 0.40 -15.15 -4.70
CA GLY A 61 -0.96 -14.86 -5.16
C GLY A 61 -1.03 -13.87 -6.32
N TYR A 62 0.05 -13.17 -6.65
CA TYR A 62 0.10 -12.26 -7.81
C TYR A 62 0.16 -13.00 -9.16
N ASP A 63 0.49 -14.27 -9.19
CA ASP A 63 0.39 -15.17 -10.34
C ASP A 63 -1.01 -15.82 -10.41
N ILE A 64 -2.01 -15.06 -10.85
CA ILE A 64 -3.42 -15.45 -10.80
C ILE A 64 -3.75 -16.49 -11.88
N ARG A 65 -4.37 -17.60 -11.46
CA ARG A 65 -4.86 -18.68 -12.33
C ARG A 65 -6.33 -18.53 -12.72
N ASP A 66 -7.16 -17.96 -11.82
CA ASP A 66 -8.56 -17.64 -12.07
C ASP A 66 -8.97 -16.41 -11.25
N TYR A 67 -9.27 -15.30 -11.93
CA TYR A 67 -9.66 -14.04 -11.29
C TYR A 67 -11.05 -14.04 -10.65
N LYS A 68 -11.91 -14.99 -11.02
CA LYS A 68 -13.30 -15.06 -10.55
C LYS A 68 -13.52 -16.13 -9.48
N LYS A 69 -12.42 -16.66 -8.95
CA LYS A 69 -12.43 -17.71 -7.93
C LYS A 69 -11.47 -17.37 -6.82
N VAL A 70 -11.95 -17.46 -5.58
CA VAL A 70 -11.12 -17.40 -4.39
C VAL A 70 -10.21 -18.62 -4.33
N ALA A 71 -8.96 -18.44 -3.92
CA ALA A 71 -8.03 -19.55 -3.73
C ALA A 71 -8.55 -20.53 -2.66
N PRO A 72 -8.60 -21.83 -2.94
CA PRO A 72 -9.15 -22.82 -2.00
C PRO A 72 -8.51 -22.81 -0.61
N ARG A 73 -7.26 -22.37 -0.50
CA ARG A 73 -6.56 -22.24 0.78
C ARG A 73 -7.06 -21.06 1.64
N TYR A 74 -7.77 -20.10 1.03
CA TYR A 74 -8.33 -18.93 1.71
C TYR A 74 -9.83 -19.03 1.94
N GLY A 75 -10.51 -20.00 1.32
CA GLY A 75 -11.95 -20.18 1.42
C GLY A 75 -12.64 -20.25 0.06
N THR A 76 -13.83 -19.71 -0.01
CA THR A 76 -14.72 -19.74 -1.18
C THR A 76 -15.14 -18.33 -1.61
N ASN A 77 -15.81 -18.21 -2.75
CA ASN A 77 -16.40 -16.93 -3.18
C ASN A 77 -17.46 -16.46 -2.19
N GLU A 78 -18.23 -17.40 -1.62
CA GLU A 78 -19.25 -17.13 -0.61
C GLU A 78 -18.67 -16.56 0.68
N ASP A 79 -17.48 -17.04 1.10
CA ASP A 79 -16.75 -16.47 2.26
C ASP A 79 -16.31 -15.02 1.97
N LEU A 80 -15.88 -14.72 0.75
CA LEU A 80 -15.49 -13.36 0.37
C LEU A 80 -16.73 -12.43 0.28
N GLU A 81 -17.85 -12.92 -0.25
CA GLU A 81 -19.11 -12.18 -0.25
C GLU A 81 -19.63 -11.95 1.18
N GLU A 82 -19.44 -12.91 2.10
CA GLU A 82 -19.74 -12.72 3.53
C GLU A 82 -18.86 -11.64 4.14
N LEU A 83 -17.56 -11.64 3.83
CA LEU A 83 -16.65 -10.58 4.27
C LEU A 83 -17.15 -9.19 3.83
N PHE A 84 -17.58 -9.03 2.58
CA PHE A 84 -18.13 -7.76 2.10
C PHE A 84 -19.38 -7.35 2.91
N ARG A 85 -20.33 -8.27 3.12
CA ARG A 85 -21.56 -8.00 3.90
C ARG A 85 -21.23 -7.60 5.35
N GLU A 86 -20.33 -8.32 5.99
CA GLU A 86 -19.95 -8.06 7.37
C GLU A 86 -19.15 -6.76 7.54
N ALA A 87 -18.30 -6.41 6.56
CA ALA A 87 -17.62 -5.12 6.50
C ALA A 87 -18.62 -3.97 6.33
N HIS A 88 -19.53 -4.07 5.36
CA HIS A 88 -20.57 -3.06 5.12
C HIS A 88 -21.49 -2.87 6.33
N ARG A 89 -21.85 -3.95 7.02
CA ARG A 89 -22.67 -3.87 8.25
C ARG A 89 -21.98 -3.04 9.35
N ARG A 90 -20.65 -2.99 9.33
CA ARG A 90 -19.82 -2.17 10.24
C ARG A 90 -19.49 -0.78 9.70
N GLY A 91 -20.03 -0.41 8.53
CA GLY A 91 -19.69 0.83 7.85
C GLY A 91 -18.26 0.86 7.28
N MET A 92 -17.74 -0.30 6.92
CA MET A 92 -16.41 -0.46 6.32
C MET A 92 -16.53 -0.80 4.83
N HIS A 93 -15.53 -0.40 4.04
CA HIS A 93 -15.41 -0.70 2.62
C HIS A 93 -14.30 -1.70 2.34
N VAL A 94 -14.38 -2.45 1.23
CA VAL A 94 -13.40 -3.47 0.89
C VAL A 94 -12.90 -3.30 -0.54
N LEU A 95 -11.59 -3.08 -0.70
CA LEU A 95 -10.90 -3.16 -1.99
C LEU A 95 -10.20 -4.51 -2.13
N LEU A 96 -10.28 -5.09 -3.32
CA LEU A 96 -9.50 -6.27 -3.70
C LEU A 96 -8.25 -5.85 -4.47
N ASP A 97 -7.22 -6.71 -4.45
CA ASP A 97 -6.04 -6.53 -5.28
C ASP A 97 -6.32 -7.01 -6.71
N LEU A 98 -6.14 -6.14 -7.69
CA LEU A 98 -6.32 -6.42 -9.11
C LEU A 98 -4.95 -6.42 -9.80
N VAL A 99 -4.62 -7.54 -10.44
CA VAL A 99 -3.36 -7.71 -11.17
C VAL A 99 -3.65 -7.65 -12.67
N PRO A 100 -3.58 -6.48 -13.32
CA PRO A 100 -4.00 -6.34 -14.72
C PRO A 100 -2.90 -6.66 -15.73
N GLY A 101 -1.61 -6.63 -15.33
CA GLY A 101 -0.48 -6.68 -16.26
C GLY A 101 -0.12 -8.09 -16.76
N HIS A 102 -0.51 -9.13 -16.03
CA HIS A 102 -0.14 -10.52 -16.32
C HIS A 102 -1.12 -11.51 -15.67
N THR A 103 -0.97 -12.77 -16.00
CA THR A 103 -1.60 -13.90 -15.30
C THR A 103 -0.55 -14.90 -14.88
N SER A 104 -0.95 -15.97 -14.18
CA SER A 104 -0.14 -17.18 -14.08
C SER A 104 0.04 -17.82 -15.46
N GLU A 105 1.16 -18.50 -15.69
CA GLU A 105 1.34 -19.42 -16.82
C GLU A 105 0.33 -20.60 -16.77
N GLU A 106 -0.32 -20.83 -15.63
CA GLU A 106 -1.35 -21.84 -15.43
C GLU A 106 -2.78 -21.34 -15.74
N HIS A 107 -2.95 -20.06 -16.05
CA HIS A 107 -4.24 -19.48 -16.44
C HIS A 107 -4.75 -20.09 -17.75
N GLU A 108 -6.06 -20.38 -17.84
CA GLU A 108 -6.65 -20.99 -19.02
C GLU A 108 -6.43 -20.14 -20.29
N TRP A 109 -6.52 -18.83 -20.19
CA TRP A 109 -6.22 -17.93 -21.32
C TRP A 109 -4.81 -18.13 -21.87
N PHE A 110 -3.80 -18.31 -20.98
CA PHE A 110 -2.42 -18.51 -21.42
C PHE A 110 -2.23 -19.87 -22.07
N LYS A 111 -2.78 -20.94 -21.48
CA LYS A 111 -2.74 -22.28 -22.06
C LYS A 111 -3.35 -22.31 -23.47
N MET A 112 -4.49 -21.64 -23.64
CA MET A 112 -5.14 -21.53 -24.95
C MET A 112 -4.36 -20.64 -25.90
N SER A 113 -3.80 -19.52 -25.44
CA SER A 113 -2.95 -18.62 -26.24
C SER A 113 -1.68 -19.31 -26.77
N GLY A 114 -1.14 -20.26 -26.00
CA GLY A 114 0.05 -21.05 -26.34
C GLY A 114 -0.18 -22.20 -27.31
N LYS A 115 -1.43 -22.46 -27.75
CA LYS A 115 -1.74 -23.50 -28.74
C LYS A 115 -1.26 -23.12 -30.14
N ALA A 116 -0.85 -24.11 -30.93
CA ALA A 116 -0.46 -23.93 -32.34
C ALA A 116 -1.63 -23.43 -33.19
N GLU A 117 -2.83 -23.96 -32.92
CA GLU A 117 -4.06 -23.54 -33.59
C GLU A 117 -4.58 -22.19 -33.05
N LYS A 118 -4.91 -21.27 -33.95
CA LYS A 118 -5.47 -19.97 -33.58
C LYS A 118 -6.85 -20.12 -32.95
N ASN A 119 -7.07 -19.37 -31.84
CA ASN A 119 -8.32 -19.33 -31.11
C ASN A 119 -8.55 -17.90 -30.55
N GLU A 120 -9.63 -17.69 -29.86
CA GLU A 120 -10.02 -16.38 -29.30
C GLU A 120 -8.99 -15.79 -28.31
N TYR A 121 -8.15 -16.61 -27.68
CA TYR A 121 -7.12 -16.19 -26.74
C TYR A 121 -5.76 -15.97 -27.39
N SER A 122 -5.57 -16.26 -28.68
CA SER A 122 -4.28 -16.18 -29.36
C SER A 122 -3.65 -14.78 -29.30
N GLY A 123 -4.46 -13.72 -29.23
CA GLY A 123 -4.00 -12.34 -29.09
C GLY A 123 -4.09 -11.78 -27.66
N ARG A 124 -4.46 -12.59 -26.66
CA ARG A 124 -4.63 -12.14 -25.27
C ARG A 124 -3.31 -11.81 -24.58
N TYR A 125 -2.21 -12.42 -25.01
CA TYR A 125 -0.86 -12.19 -24.49
C TYR A 125 0.04 -11.65 -25.58
N ILE A 126 1.15 -11.03 -25.20
CA ILE A 126 2.14 -10.51 -26.14
C ILE A 126 3.04 -11.65 -26.59
N TRP A 127 3.02 -11.94 -27.90
CA TRP A 127 3.86 -12.93 -28.54
C TRP A 127 4.67 -12.32 -29.66
N THR A 128 5.92 -12.77 -29.84
CA THR A 128 6.65 -12.54 -31.09
C THR A 128 6.15 -13.52 -32.19
N ASP A 129 6.43 -13.22 -33.42
CA ASP A 129 6.24 -14.16 -34.55
C ASP A 129 7.47 -15.05 -34.77
N CYS A 130 8.53 -14.86 -34.02
CA CYS A 130 9.73 -15.67 -34.03
C CYS A 130 10.17 -16.02 -32.61
N TRP A 131 10.92 -17.13 -32.48
CA TRP A 131 11.41 -17.60 -31.18
C TRP A 131 12.79 -17.05 -30.81
N PHE A 132 13.40 -16.20 -31.65
CA PHE A 132 14.77 -15.79 -31.46
C PHE A 132 14.94 -14.64 -30.50
N PHE A 133 14.04 -13.68 -30.36
CA PHE A 133 14.32 -12.55 -29.50
C PHE A 133 13.20 -11.55 -29.32
N GLY A 134 13.16 -10.93 -28.11
CA GLY A 134 12.80 -9.56 -27.91
C GLY A 134 13.85 -8.60 -28.47
N ILE A 135 13.64 -8.06 -29.65
CA ILE A 135 14.47 -7.00 -30.24
C ILE A 135 14.10 -5.60 -29.74
N ASP A 136 13.19 -5.53 -28.80
CA ASP A 136 12.57 -4.32 -28.25
C ASP A 136 12.96 -4.04 -26.78
N GLY A 137 13.90 -4.81 -26.24
CA GLY A 137 14.40 -4.64 -24.87
C GLY A 137 13.55 -5.32 -23.79
N HIS A 138 12.45 -5.98 -24.15
CA HIS A 138 11.64 -6.76 -23.20
C HIS A 138 12.12 -8.20 -23.06
N PRO A 139 11.86 -8.84 -21.89
CA PRO A 139 12.18 -10.25 -21.69
C PRO A 139 11.15 -11.17 -22.36
N TYR A 140 11.62 -12.17 -23.10
CA TYR A 140 10.78 -13.17 -23.78
C TYR A 140 11.25 -14.59 -23.47
N ILE A 141 10.29 -15.54 -23.46
CA ILE A 141 10.53 -16.97 -23.35
C ILE A 141 10.00 -17.66 -24.60
N GLY A 142 10.85 -18.45 -25.27
CA GLY A 142 10.49 -19.26 -26.44
C GLY A 142 10.63 -20.74 -26.17
N GLY A 143 9.91 -21.56 -26.98
CA GLY A 143 10.07 -23.02 -27.00
C GLY A 143 9.34 -23.79 -25.90
N GLU A 144 8.53 -23.15 -25.09
CA GLU A 144 7.76 -23.80 -24.00
C GLU A 144 6.31 -24.12 -24.38
N CYS A 145 5.79 -23.58 -25.49
CA CYS A 145 4.41 -23.76 -25.94
C CYS A 145 4.37 -24.43 -27.33
N GLU A 146 3.20 -24.94 -27.69
CA GLU A 146 2.97 -25.52 -29.04
C GLU A 146 3.06 -24.45 -30.13
N ARG A 147 2.71 -23.18 -29.78
CA ARG A 147 2.75 -22.03 -30.67
C ARG A 147 4.18 -21.71 -31.07
N ASN A 148 4.39 -21.42 -32.35
CA ASN A 148 5.66 -20.85 -32.82
C ASN A 148 5.75 -19.38 -32.38
N GLY A 149 6.84 -19.01 -31.72
CA GLY A 149 7.07 -17.69 -31.19
C GLY A 149 7.58 -17.71 -29.76
N ALA A 150 7.74 -16.52 -29.17
CA ALA A 150 8.12 -16.34 -27.77
C ALA A 150 7.11 -15.38 -27.10
N TYR A 151 6.72 -15.68 -25.88
CA TYR A 151 5.84 -14.79 -25.10
C TYR A 151 6.63 -13.84 -24.21
N MET A 152 6.09 -12.65 -24.03
CA MET A 152 6.69 -11.62 -23.16
C MET A 152 6.42 -11.95 -21.70
N LEU A 153 7.41 -11.71 -20.84
CA LEU A 153 7.26 -11.71 -19.39
C LEU A 153 6.88 -10.31 -18.90
N ASN A 154 5.97 -10.24 -17.92
CA ASN A 154 5.70 -8.98 -17.22
C ASN A 154 6.63 -8.79 -16.01
N PHE A 155 6.77 -9.81 -15.17
CA PHE A 155 7.62 -9.77 -13.97
C PHE A 155 8.43 -11.05 -13.82
N PHE A 156 7.91 -12.13 -13.23
CA PHE A 156 8.60 -13.42 -13.16
C PHE A 156 8.32 -14.30 -14.40
N LYS A 157 9.14 -15.37 -14.57
CA LYS A 157 8.96 -16.34 -15.65
C LYS A 157 7.53 -16.91 -15.74
N CYS A 158 6.91 -17.15 -14.59
CA CYS A 158 5.56 -17.68 -14.49
C CYS A 158 4.44 -16.67 -14.76
N GLN A 159 4.79 -15.42 -15.15
CA GLN A 159 3.84 -14.30 -15.29
C GLN A 159 3.88 -13.73 -16.71
N PRO A 160 3.26 -14.41 -17.70
CA PRO A 160 3.17 -13.93 -19.08
C PRO A 160 2.36 -12.64 -19.17
N ALA A 161 2.87 -11.66 -19.94
CA ALA A 161 2.29 -10.34 -20.08
C ALA A 161 0.99 -10.36 -20.90
N LEU A 162 -0.08 -9.79 -20.35
CA LEU A 162 -1.31 -9.52 -21.06
C LEU A 162 -1.12 -8.42 -22.13
N ASN A 163 -1.86 -8.51 -23.21
CA ASN A 163 -1.72 -7.65 -24.37
C ASN A 163 -2.69 -6.46 -24.34
N TYR A 164 -2.20 -5.32 -23.85
CA TYR A 164 -2.91 -4.03 -23.94
C TYR A 164 -2.44 -3.19 -25.14
N GLY A 165 -1.57 -3.75 -25.97
CA GLY A 165 -1.03 -3.10 -27.16
C GLY A 165 0.26 -2.32 -26.89
N TRP A 166 0.73 -1.72 -27.99
CA TRP A 166 1.93 -0.89 -28.09
C TRP A 166 1.50 0.52 -28.49
N LEU A 167 2.02 1.54 -27.82
CA LEU A 167 1.73 2.92 -28.24
C LEU A 167 2.30 3.20 -29.64
N HIS A 168 3.52 2.69 -29.92
CA HIS A 168 4.20 2.85 -31.18
C HIS A 168 4.67 1.48 -31.72
N PRO A 169 3.77 0.66 -32.37
CA PRO A 169 4.14 -0.61 -32.95
C PRO A 169 5.26 -0.46 -33.99
N LYS A 170 6.31 -1.25 -33.86
CA LYS A 170 7.49 -1.25 -34.75
C LYS A 170 7.67 -2.57 -35.50
N GLN A 171 7.00 -3.63 -35.03
CA GLN A 171 7.11 -4.96 -35.57
C GLN A 171 5.74 -5.48 -36.02
N PRO A 172 5.67 -6.38 -37.04
CA PRO A 172 4.41 -6.89 -37.54
C PRO A 172 3.55 -7.66 -36.52
N TRP A 173 4.17 -8.18 -35.48
CA TRP A 173 3.52 -8.94 -34.40
C TRP A 173 3.09 -8.06 -33.21
N GLN A 174 3.42 -6.76 -33.21
CA GLN A 174 3.03 -5.81 -32.18
C GLN A 174 1.64 -5.24 -32.50
N ASP A 175 0.69 -5.49 -31.63
CA ASP A 175 -0.65 -4.91 -31.72
C ASP A 175 -0.64 -3.44 -31.29
N ALA A 176 -1.35 -2.58 -31.99
CA ALA A 176 -1.62 -1.21 -31.50
C ALA A 176 -2.60 -1.22 -30.31
N VAL A 177 -2.62 -0.14 -29.53
CA VAL A 177 -3.50 0.00 -28.34
C VAL A 177 -5.00 -0.09 -28.67
N ASP A 178 -5.39 0.26 -29.89
CA ASP A 178 -6.76 0.18 -30.41
C ASP A 178 -7.03 -1.10 -31.25
N SER A 179 -6.09 -2.04 -31.29
CA SER A 179 -6.28 -3.30 -31.99
C SER A 179 -7.39 -4.14 -31.38
N PRO A 180 -8.07 -5.01 -32.15
CA PRO A 180 -9.09 -5.91 -31.61
C PRO A 180 -8.59 -6.78 -30.43
N ASN A 181 -7.33 -7.20 -30.45
CA ASN A 181 -6.72 -8.00 -29.39
C ASN A 181 -6.56 -7.20 -28.09
N ALA A 182 -6.02 -5.97 -28.18
CA ALA A 182 -5.86 -5.08 -27.03
C ALA A 182 -7.22 -4.69 -26.43
N LEU A 183 -8.20 -4.36 -27.27
CA LEU A 183 -9.56 -4.04 -26.83
C LEU A 183 -10.25 -5.24 -26.16
N ALA A 184 -10.06 -6.44 -26.67
CA ALA A 184 -10.58 -7.67 -26.03
C ALA A 184 -9.95 -7.93 -24.66
N THR A 185 -8.67 -7.57 -24.47
CA THR A 185 -8.00 -7.68 -23.17
C THR A 185 -8.53 -6.65 -22.18
N ARG A 186 -8.75 -5.40 -22.62
CA ARG A 186 -9.40 -4.36 -21.79
C ARG A 186 -10.81 -4.78 -21.35
N GLU A 187 -11.60 -5.36 -22.26
CA GLU A 187 -12.95 -5.79 -21.91
C GLU A 187 -12.94 -6.97 -20.93
N ALA A 188 -11.99 -7.90 -21.06
CA ALA A 188 -11.83 -8.98 -20.09
C ALA A 188 -11.43 -8.46 -18.69
N LEU A 189 -10.60 -7.41 -18.60
CA LEU A 189 -10.29 -6.74 -17.35
C LEU A 189 -11.55 -6.12 -16.72
N LYS A 190 -12.34 -5.38 -17.51
CA LYS A 190 -13.60 -4.80 -17.04
C LYS A 190 -14.62 -5.86 -16.60
N ASP A 191 -14.64 -7.02 -17.26
CA ASP A 191 -15.52 -8.13 -16.89
C ASP A 191 -15.10 -8.79 -15.55
N ILE A 192 -13.81 -8.86 -15.26
CA ILE A 192 -13.31 -9.27 -13.93
C ILE A 192 -13.76 -8.27 -12.86
N MET A 193 -13.61 -6.97 -13.13
CA MET A 193 -13.99 -5.92 -12.19
C MET A 193 -15.49 -5.95 -11.90
N ARG A 194 -16.36 -6.01 -12.93
CA ARG A 194 -17.83 -6.13 -12.78
C ARG A 194 -18.19 -7.34 -11.92
N PHE A 195 -17.54 -8.48 -12.16
CA PHE A 195 -17.83 -9.71 -11.42
C PHE A 195 -17.75 -9.54 -9.91
N TRP A 196 -16.74 -8.83 -9.42
CA TRP A 196 -16.57 -8.60 -7.97
C TRP A 196 -17.36 -7.39 -7.47
N LEU A 197 -17.50 -6.33 -8.27
CA LEU A 197 -18.33 -5.17 -7.91
C LEU A 197 -19.79 -5.58 -7.76
N ASP A 198 -20.33 -6.42 -8.64
CA ASP A 198 -21.70 -6.95 -8.54
C ASP A 198 -21.91 -7.83 -7.29
N ARG A 199 -20.83 -8.31 -6.67
CA ARG A 199 -20.85 -9.14 -5.46
C ARG A 199 -20.59 -8.37 -4.17
N GLY A 200 -20.36 -7.06 -4.27
CA GLY A 200 -20.24 -6.19 -3.11
C GLY A 200 -18.82 -5.67 -2.83
N CYS A 201 -17.86 -5.90 -3.73
CA CYS A 201 -16.56 -5.23 -3.67
C CYS A 201 -16.72 -3.71 -3.86
N ASP A 202 -16.01 -2.88 -3.09
CA ASP A 202 -16.07 -1.42 -3.19
C ASP A 202 -14.99 -0.82 -4.12
N GLY A 203 -14.21 -1.66 -4.79
CA GLY A 203 -13.19 -1.22 -5.73
C GLY A 203 -11.91 -2.04 -5.67
N PHE A 204 -10.82 -1.45 -6.19
CA PHE A 204 -9.57 -2.20 -6.36
C PHE A 204 -8.32 -1.38 -6.04
N ARG A 205 -7.35 -2.06 -5.43
CA ARG A 205 -5.93 -1.68 -5.53
C ARG A 205 -5.37 -2.34 -6.78
N VAL A 206 -4.69 -1.58 -7.60
CA VAL A 206 -4.23 -2.04 -8.92
C VAL A 206 -2.72 -2.21 -8.92
N ASP A 207 -2.31 -3.46 -9.10
CA ASP A 207 -0.90 -3.86 -9.17
C ASP A 207 -0.23 -3.35 -10.45
N MET A 208 0.99 -2.81 -10.33
CA MET A 208 1.82 -2.33 -11.44
C MET A 208 1.04 -1.52 -12.50
N ALA A 209 0.17 -0.62 -12.05
CA ALA A 209 -0.84 0.05 -12.87
C ALA A 209 -0.26 0.88 -14.04
N ASN A 210 1.01 1.27 -13.95
CA ASN A 210 1.70 2.15 -14.90
C ASN A 210 2.33 1.43 -16.12
N SER A 211 2.23 0.10 -16.21
CA SER A 211 3.07 -0.71 -17.13
C SER A 211 2.29 -1.50 -18.19
N LEU A 212 0.99 -1.19 -18.39
CA LEU A 212 0.11 -2.00 -19.25
C LEU A 212 0.48 -1.91 -20.74
N VAL A 213 0.50 -0.70 -21.29
CA VAL A 213 0.85 -0.45 -22.69
C VAL A 213 2.37 -0.47 -22.86
N LYS A 214 2.85 -1.10 -23.95
CA LYS A 214 4.28 -1.22 -24.21
C LYS A 214 4.77 -0.11 -25.15
N ASP A 215 6.07 0.22 -25.08
CA ASP A 215 6.66 1.38 -25.78
C ASP A 215 5.84 2.66 -25.55
N ASP A 216 5.35 2.83 -24.31
CA ASP A 216 4.56 3.99 -23.90
C ASP A 216 5.46 5.22 -23.74
N ASP A 217 4.89 6.41 -23.88
CA ASP A 217 5.63 7.65 -23.70
C ASP A 217 5.93 7.97 -22.21
N GLU A 218 6.70 9.02 -21.97
CA GLU A 218 7.06 9.47 -20.62
C GLU A 218 5.83 9.81 -19.76
N ASN A 219 4.76 10.28 -20.39
CA ASN A 219 3.50 10.61 -19.72
C ASN A 219 2.58 9.40 -19.52
N LYS A 220 2.94 8.22 -20.06
CA LYS A 220 2.10 7.02 -20.03
C LYS A 220 0.75 7.19 -20.72
N SER A 221 0.72 7.90 -21.85
CA SER A 221 -0.52 8.26 -22.52
C SER A 221 -1.35 7.05 -22.99
N GLY A 222 -0.69 5.99 -23.47
CA GLY A 222 -1.36 4.74 -23.84
C GLY A 222 -1.98 4.02 -22.64
N THR A 223 -1.24 3.93 -21.54
CA THR A 223 -1.74 3.35 -20.28
C THR A 223 -2.85 4.21 -19.67
N GLN A 224 -2.74 5.55 -19.74
CA GLN A 224 -3.82 6.45 -19.33
C GLN A 224 -5.10 6.25 -20.13
N GLU A 225 -5.02 5.98 -21.44
CA GLU A 225 -6.20 5.66 -22.26
C GLU A 225 -6.92 4.40 -21.77
N VAL A 226 -6.16 3.35 -21.43
CA VAL A 226 -6.73 2.09 -20.87
C VAL A 226 -7.49 2.38 -19.58
N TRP A 227 -6.88 3.10 -18.65
CA TRP A 227 -7.51 3.41 -17.36
C TRP A 227 -8.65 4.41 -17.48
N GLY A 228 -8.57 5.36 -18.42
CA GLY A 228 -9.67 6.28 -18.74
C GLY A 228 -10.94 5.55 -19.19
N ASP A 229 -10.80 4.48 -20.00
CA ASP A 229 -11.90 3.62 -20.42
C ASP A 229 -12.49 2.81 -19.24
N VAL A 230 -11.63 2.27 -18.36
CA VAL A 230 -12.05 1.62 -17.11
C VAL A 230 -12.78 2.62 -16.20
N ARG A 231 -12.24 3.82 -16.03
CA ARG A 231 -12.85 4.86 -15.20
C ARG A 231 -14.23 5.28 -15.73
N ALA A 232 -14.39 5.41 -17.04
CA ALA A 232 -15.67 5.73 -17.65
C ALA A 232 -16.74 4.66 -17.38
N MET A 233 -16.34 3.38 -17.35
CA MET A 233 -17.23 2.29 -16.91
C MET A 233 -17.63 2.45 -15.44
N LEU A 234 -16.65 2.71 -14.54
CA LEU A 234 -16.95 2.86 -13.11
C LEU A 234 -17.85 4.06 -12.83
N ASP A 235 -17.57 5.22 -13.42
CA ASP A 235 -18.38 6.43 -13.22
C ASP A 235 -19.84 6.23 -13.67
N ARG A 236 -20.06 5.41 -14.70
CA ARG A 236 -21.40 5.12 -15.23
C ARG A 236 -22.14 4.06 -14.40
N ASP A 237 -21.47 2.94 -14.09
CA ASP A 237 -22.12 1.73 -13.57
C ASP A 237 -21.90 1.54 -12.06
N TYR A 238 -20.78 2.04 -11.52
CA TYR A 238 -20.34 1.84 -10.13
C TYR A 238 -19.73 3.13 -9.53
N PRO A 239 -20.49 4.24 -9.43
CA PRO A 239 -19.96 5.57 -9.09
C PRO A 239 -19.33 5.70 -7.69
N GLU A 240 -19.63 4.76 -6.79
CA GLU A 240 -19.02 4.70 -5.46
C GLU A 240 -17.83 3.71 -5.37
N ALA A 241 -17.46 3.05 -6.48
CA ALA A 241 -16.27 2.20 -6.51
C ALA A 241 -14.99 3.02 -6.56
N ALA A 242 -13.98 2.61 -5.78
CA ALA A 242 -12.70 3.30 -5.69
C ALA A 242 -11.58 2.56 -6.41
N LEU A 243 -10.61 3.31 -6.95
CA LEU A 243 -9.35 2.79 -7.48
C LEU A 243 -8.17 3.45 -6.77
N VAL A 244 -7.24 2.64 -6.30
CA VAL A 244 -5.91 3.08 -5.88
C VAL A 244 -4.85 2.39 -6.73
N SER A 245 -3.91 3.16 -7.26
CA SER A 245 -2.84 2.63 -8.12
C SER A 245 -1.56 2.36 -7.34
N GLU A 246 -0.91 1.27 -7.69
CA GLU A 246 0.52 1.12 -7.49
C GLU A 246 1.22 1.73 -8.71
N TRP A 247 1.46 3.04 -8.66
CA TRP A 247 2.11 3.80 -9.73
C TRP A 247 3.27 4.66 -9.21
N GLY A 248 3.03 5.36 -8.09
CA GLY A 248 4.04 6.20 -7.43
C GLY A 248 4.31 7.55 -8.11
N VAL A 249 3.47 7.93 -9.07
CA VAL A 249 3.51 9.21 -9.80
C VAL A 249 2.10 9.76 -9.91
N PRO A 250 1.58 10.38 -8.83
CA PRO A 250 0.18 10.80 -8.75
C PRO A 250 -0.21 11.80 -9.85
N GLU A 251 0.71 12.61 -10.34
CA GLU A 251 0.52 13.51 -11.47
C GLU A 251 0.24 12.79 -12.80
N GLN A 252 0.51 11.50 -12.90
CA GLN A 252 0.15 10.64 -14.04
C GLN A 252 -1.06 9.76 -13.71
N ALA A 253 -1.08 9.15 -12.53
CA ALA A 253 -2.09 8.19 -12.12
C ALA A 253 -3.48 8.82 -11.96
N ILE A 254 -3.56 10.00 -11.34
CA ILE A 254 -4.85 10.67 -11.12
C ILE A 254 -5.51 11.09 -12.44
N PRO A 255 -4.81 11.75 -13.39
CA PRO A 255 -5.36 12.01 -14.72
C PRO A 255 -5.72 10.74 -15.51
N ALA A 256 -5.03 9.62 -15.28
CA ALA A 256 -5.36 8.33 -15.89
C ALA A 256 -6.73 7.79 -15.47
N GLY A 257 -7.29 8.25 -14.34
CA GLY A 257 -8.59 7.84 -13.85
C GLY A 257 -8.60 7.25 -12.44
N PHE A 258 -7.45 7.16 -11.78
CA PHE A 258 -7.39 6.70 -10.39
C PHE A 258 -7.93 7.76 -9.43
N HIS A 259 -8.49 7.29 -8.31
CA HIS A 259 -8.93 8.16 -7.22
C HIS A 259 -7.79 8.45 -6.25
N MET A 260 -6.88 7.50 -6.11
CA MET A 260 -5.75 7.53 -5.21
C MET A 260 -4.53 6.93 -5.89
N ASP A 261 -3.34 7.41 -5.52
CA ASP A 261 -2.06 6.80 -5.88
C ASP A 261 -1.16 6.71 -4.66
N PHE A 262 -0.44 5.59 -4.50
CA PHE A 262 0.52 5.45 -3.42
C PHE A 262 1.73 6.35 -3.62
N TYR A 263 2.16 7.05 -2.57
CA TYR A 263 3.52 7.54 -2.51
C TYR A 263 4.39 6.40 -2.02
N LEU A 264 4.86 5.60 -2.99
CA LEU A 264 5.62 4.40 -2.69
C LEU A 264 6.97 4.73 -2.07
N ASP A 265 7.37 3.85 -1.15
CA ASP A 265 8.66 3.89 -0.48
C ASP A 265 9.74 3.27 -1.40
N TRP A 266 10.21 4.07 -2.37
CA TRP A 266 11.32 3.69 -3.23
C TRP A 266 12.65 4.07 -2.58
N MET A 267 13.65 3.18 -2.66
CA MET A 267 14.98 3.43 -2.11
C MET A 267 15.50 4.82 -2.48
N GLY A 268 15.79 5.64 -1.46
CA GLY A 268 16.39 6.96 -1.62
C GLY A 268 15.43 8.09 -2.01
N ASN A 269 14.12 7.86 -2.12
CA ASN A 269 13.16 8.94 -2.29
C ASN A 269 12.81 9.65 -0.97
N GLY A 270 12.07 10.77 -1.06
CA GLY A 270 11.70 11.56 0.11
C GLY A 270 10.87 10.79 1.13
N TYR A 271 10.02 9.83 0.67
CA TYR A 271 9.23 9.03 1.60
C TYR A 271 10.10 8.00 2.34
N ASN A 272 11.02 7.35 1.63
CA ASN A 272 12.01 6.45 2.23
C ASN A 272 12.84 7.16 3.32
N SER A 273 13.18 8.45 3.10
CA SER A 273 13.96 9.23 4.06
C SER A 273 13.27 9.45 5.41
N LEU A 274 11.96 9.25 5.50
CA LEU A 274 11.23 9.33 6.77
C LEU A 274 11.47 8.12 7.67
N LEU A 275 11.50 6.91 7.08
CA LEU A 275 11.37 5.65 7.81
C LEU A 275 12.54 4.67 7.61
N ARG A 276 13.25 4.72 6.46
CA ARG A 276 14.19 3.68 6.02
C ARG A 276 15.40 4.24 5.26
N ASP A 277 15.99 5.35 5.72
CA ASP A 277 17.14 5.96 5.02
C ASP A 277 18.40 5.08 4.99
N TYR A 278 18.44 4.00 5.77
CA TYR A 278 19.48 2.99 5.74
C TYR A 278 19.45 2.10 4.48
N GLU A 279 18.34 2.04 3.74
CA GLU A 279 18.18 1.21 2.54
C GLU A 279 18.95 1.72 1.32
N ARG A 280 19.48 2.93 1.36
CA ARG A 280 20.35 3.48 0.30
C ARG A 280 21.53 2.56 -0.04
N ALA A 281 21.91 1.66 0.83
CA ALA A 281 22.95 0.67 0.59
C ALA A 281 22.52 -0.57 -0.21
N GLY A 282 21.23 -0.68 -0.57
CA GLY A 282 20.67 -1.77 -1.39
C GLY A 282 19.63 -2.63 -0.66
N MET A 283 18.73 -3.27 -1.41
CA MET A 283 17.60 -4.04 -0.88
C MET A 283 17.97 -5.23 0.03
N ASN A 284 19.23 -5.70 -0.01
CA ASN A 284 19.68 -6.88 0.74
C ASN A 284 20.34 -6.53 2.08
N VAL A 285 20.34 -5.28 2.46
CA VAL A 285 21.07 -4.81 3.63
C VAL A 285 20.61 -5.48 4.92
N LEU A 286 19.32 -5.65 5.11
CA LEU A 286 18.79 -6.35 6.28
C LEU A 286 19.17 -7.84 6.28
N SER A 287 19.17 -8.48 5.11
CA SER A 287 19.53 -9.89 4.98
C SER A 287 21.01 -10.20 5.22
N GLU A 288 21.89 -9.20 5.07
CA GLU A 288 23.33 -9.33 5.30
C GLU A 288 23.74 -9.10 6.77
N GLY A 289 22.79 -8.71 7.63
CA GLY A 289 23.06 -8.46 9.06
C GLY A 289 24.02 -7.29 9.32
N LYS A 290 24.24 -6.42 8.33
CA LYS A 290 25.11 -5.26 8.47
C LYS A 290 24.43 -4.20 9.34
N LYS A 291 25.15 -3.70 10.33
CA LYS A 291 24.72 -2.52 11.08
C LYS A 291 24.93 -1.30 10.19
N LEU A 292 23.84 -0.66 9.82
CA LEU A 292 23.85 0.55 8.98
C LEU A 292 23.70 1.80 9.81
N GLU A 293 24.26 2.88 9.29
CA GLU A 293 23.97 4.22 9.79
C GLU A 293 22.59 4.60 9.24
N ASP A 294 21.61 4.70 10.14
CA ASP A 294 20.25 5.10 9.81
C ASP A 294 20.05 6.60 10.07
N ARG A 295 19.73 7.34 9.01
CA ARG A 295 19.47 8.77 9.03
C ARG A 295 18.00 9.09 8.80
N SER A 296 17.13 8.11 8.95
CA SER A 296 15.68 8.32 8.83
C SER A 296 15.24 9.48 9.72
N TYR A 297 14.32 10.27 9.21
CA TYR A 297 13.78 11.43 9.95
C TYR A 297 13.25 11.04 11.33
N PHE A 298 12.51 9.93 11.42
CA PHE A 298 11.95 9.46 12.70
C PHE A 298 12.95 8.72 13.59
N LYS A 299 14.17 8.47 13.15
CA LYS A 299 15.23 7.91 14.01
C LYS A 299 15.75 8.99 14.96
N ALA A 300 15.44 8.88 16.25
CA ALA A 300 15.63 9.93 17.23
C ALA A 300 17.08 10.42 17.41
N ASP A 301 18.06 9.59 17.05
CA ASP A 301 19.50 9.89 17.05
C ASP A 301 20.12 9.86 15.64
N GLY A 302 19.29 9.70 14.59
CA GLY A 302 19.76 9.63 13.20
C GLY A 302 20.17 10.98 12.59
N GLY A 303 19.66 12.08 13.13
CA GLY A 303 19.98 13.44 12.63
C GLY A 303 19.35 13.75 11.27
N GLY A 304 18.29 13.04 10.88
CA GLY A 304 17.50 13.33 9.69
C GLY A 304 16.63 14.58 9.83
N ASP A 305 16.16 15.11 8.71
CA ASP A 305 15.19 16.19 8.63
C ASP A 305 14.09 15.86 7.61
N ALA A 306 12.98 16.62 7.63
CA ALA A 306 11.83 16.36 6.76
C ALA A 306 11.94 17.04 5.37
N THR A 307 13.03 17.77 5.08
CA THR A 307 13.08 18.63 3.88
C THR A 307 13.04 17.81 2.59
N HIS A 308 13.75 16.69 2.53
CA HIS A 308 13.75 15.83 1.33
C HIS A 308 12.34 15.29 1.02
N PHE A 309 11.61 14.83 2.05
CA PHE A 309 10.22 14.42 1.88
C PHE A 309 9.35 15.57 1.35
N LEU A 310 9.44 16.76 1.94
CA LEU A 310 8.61 17.91 1.58
C LEU A 310 8.93 18.44 0.17
N GLU A 311 10.20 18.45 -0.23
CA GLU A 311 10.64 18.87 -1.56
C GLU A 311 10.01 18.02 -2.69
N GLU A 312 9.76 16.73 -2.44
CA GLU A 312 9.07 15.85 -3.39
C GLU A 312 7.54 15.85 -3.20
N TYR A 313 7.06 15.82 -1.95
CA TYR A 313 5.65 15.66 -1.63
C TYR A 313 4.80 16.87 -2.01
N GLU A 314 5.23 18.09 -1.64
CA GLU A 314 4.41 19.29 -1.87
C GLU A 314 4.12 19.59 -3.35
N PRO A 315 5.08 19.48 -4.30
CA PRO A 315 4.78 19.66 -5.73
C PRO A 315 3.76 18.64 -6.24
N ARG A 316 3.88 17.36 -5.82
CA ARG A 316 2.96 16.29 -6.20
C ARG A 316 1.56 16.55 -5.66
N LEU A 317 1.45 16.91 -4.38
CA LEU A 317 0.17 17.25 -3.76
C LEU A 317 -0.52 18.41 -4.50
N ARG A 318 0.21 19.48 -4.81
CA ARG A 318 -0.32 20.62 -5.57
C ARG A 318 -0.79 20.24 -6.98
N SER A 319 -0.12 19.32 -7.66
CA SER A 319 -0.44 18.92 -9.04
C SER A 319 -1.80 18.21 -9.15
N ILE A 320 -2.22 17.53 -8.10
CA ILE A 320 -3.47 16.74 -8.06
C ILE A 320 -4.56 17.37 -7.19
N GLU A 321 -4.34 18.58 -6.68
CA GLU A 321 -5.28 19.25 -5.77
C GLU A 321 -6.70 19.29 -6.37
N GLY A 322 -7.68 18.83 -5.61
CA GLY A 322 -9.08 18.74 -6.01
C GLY A 322 -9.42 17.66 -7.05
N LYS A 323 -8.46 16.83 -7.47
CA LYS A 323 -8.65 15.79 -8.51
C LYS A 323 -8.55 14.37 -7.96
N GLY A 324 -7.76 14.15 -6.93
CA GLY A 324 -7.51 12.86 -6.33
C GLY A 324 -6.67 12.97 -5.06
N TYR A 325 -6.20 11.83 -4.55
CA TYR A 325 -5.48 11.77 -3.28
C TYR A 325 -4.14 11.05 -3.42
N ILE A 326 -3.14 11.53 -2.66
CA ILE A 326 -1.94 10.75 -2.38
C ILE A 326 -2.23 9.84 -1.20
N SER A 327 -1.83 8.58 -1.29
CA SER A 327 -1.95 7.61 -0.20
C SER A 327 -0.59 7.33 0.41
N LEU A 328 -0.42 7.71 1.67
CA LEU A 328 0.74 7.37 2.48
C LEU A 328 0.48 6.03 3.17
N ILE A 329 1.51 5.19 3.24
CA ILE A 329 1.46 3.85 3.83
C ILE A 329 2.41 3.73 5.01
N THR A 330 2.04 3.03 6.07
CA THR A 330 2.99 2.73 7.16
C THR A 330 4.07 1.76 6.66
N CYS A 331 3.64 0.75 5.95
CA CYS A 331 4.43 -0.29 5.27
C CYS A 331 3.51 -0.98 4.27
N ASN A 332 4.02 -1.99 3.58
CA ASN A 332 3.24 -2.96 2.82
C ASN A 332 3.91 -4.34 2.82
N HIS A 333 3.30 -5.28 2.10
CA HIS A 333 3.78 -6.66 1.99
C HIS A 333 5.11 -6.80 1.20
N ASP A 334 5.60 -5.74 0.55
CA ASP A 334 6.82 -5.74 -0.27
C ASP A 334 8.01 -4.99 0.35
N THR A 335 7.77 -4.23 1.42
CA THR A 335 8.81 -3.44 2.07
C THR A 335 9.10 -3.95 3.49
N PRO A 336 10.32 -3.78 4.00
CA PRO A 336 10.61 -4.08 5.40
C PRO A 336 9.76 -3.22 6.34
N ARG A 337 9.22 -3.84 7.41
CA ARG A 337 8.45 -3.11 8.41
C ARG A 337 9.29 -2.02 9.08
N PRO A 338 8.76 -0.82 9.36
CA PRO A 338 9.51 0.26 10.03
C PRO A 338 10.07 -0.16 11.40
N ALA A 339 9.38 -1.06 12.11
CA ALA A 339 9.87 -1.65 13.36
C ALA A 339 11.15 -2.51 13.22
N ALA A 340 11.67 -2.71 12.01
CA ALA A 340 13.00 -3.29 11.81
C ALA A 340 14.08 -2.44 12.49
N ASN A 341 13.90 -1.14 12.57
CA ASN A 341 14.91 -0.21 13.06
C ASN A 341 14.39 0.93 13.94
N LEU A 342 13.10 1.27 13.84
CA LEU A 342 12.47 2.28 14.68
C LEU A 342 11.90 1.63 15.95
N THR A 343 12.09 2.30 17.08
CA THR A 343 11.50 1.93 18.37
C THR A 343 9.99 2.22 18.40
N PRO A 344 9.21 1.64 19.34
CA PRO A 344 7.80 1.96 19.47
C PRO A 344 7.52 3.47 19.64
N ASP A 345 8.35 4.21 20.39
CA ASP A 345 8.17 5.66 20.56
C ASP A 345 8.47 6.45 19.27
N GLU A 346 9.46 6.02 18.48
CA GLU A 346 9.73 6.59 17.16
C GLU A 346 8.57 6.30 16.20
N LEU A 347 7.98 5.09 16.24
CA LEU A 347 6.83 4.70 15.42
C LEU A 347 5.56 5.48 15.77
N LYS A 348 5.31 5.77 17.05
CA LYS A 348 4.17 6.62 17.46
C LYS A 348 4.18 7.98 16.76
N LEU A 349 5.37 8.60 16.66
CA LEU A 349 5.52 9.91 16.01
C LEU A 349 5.38 9.79 14.49
N ALA A 350 5.98 8.74 13.89
CA ALA A 350 5.89 8.48 12.48
C ALA A 350 4.44 8.28 12.02
N TYR A 351 3.70 7.43 12.73
CA TYR A 351 2.31 7.16 12.38
C TYR A 351 1.39 8.33 12.71
N ALA A 352 1.66 9.08 13.79
CA ALA A 352 0.93 10.32 14.06
C ALA A 352 1.07 11.34 12.92
N MET A 353 2.26 11.52 12.37
CA MET A 353 2.46 12.37 11.20
C MET A 353 1.74 11.81 9.96
N ILE A 354 1.99 10.55 9.56
CA ILE A 354 1.41 9.93 8.37
C ILE A 354 -0.12 10.01 8.41
N LEU A 355 -0.73 9.70 9.55
CA LEU A 355 -2.18 9.65 9.73
C LEU A 355 -2.85 11.03 9.84
N THR A 356 -2.08 12.10 10.03
CA THR A 356 -2.57 13.49 10.02
C THR A 356 -2.28 14.24 8.73
N MET A 357 -1.52 13.64 7.79
CA MET A 357 -1.27 14.20 6.47
C MET A 357 -2.53 14.16 5.57
N PRO A 358 -2.62 15.02 4.51
CA PRO A 358 -3.67 14.92 3.49
C PRO A 358 -3.67 13.59 2.76
N GLY A 359 -4.78 13.28 2.10
CA GLY A 359 -4.96 12.05 1.35
C GLY A 359 -5.51 10.91 2.20
N VAL A 360 -5.48 9.71 1.67
CA VAL A 360 -6.08 8.52 2.29
C VAL A 360 -4.96 7.61 2.79
N PRO A 361 -4.78 7.47 4.12
CA PRO A 361 -3.70 6.67 4.68
C PRO A 361 -4.04 5.17 4.67
N PHE A 362 -2.99 4.35 4.57
CA PHE A 362 -3.05 2.89 4.65
C PHE A 362 -2.16 2.39 5.79
N ILE A 363 -2.68 1.52 6.61
CA ILE A 363 -1.97 0.84 7.69
C ILE A 363 -1.81 -0.62 7.29
N TYR A 364 -0.59 -1.13 7.24
CA TYR A 364 -0.33 -2.54 6.99
C TYR A 364 -0.53 -3.34 8.29
N TYR A 365 -1.24 -4.48 8.23
CA TYR A 365 -1.55 -5.27 9.41
C TYR A 365 -0.33 -5.51 10.31
N GLY A 366 -0.51 -5.30 11.61
CA GLY A 366 0.53 -5.48 12.61
C GLY A 366 1.50 -4.29 12.76
N ASP A 367 1.47 -3.29 11.88
CA ASP A 367 2.26 -2.07 12.08
C ASP A 367 1.75 -1.28 13.27
N GLU A 368 0.44 -1.29 13.53
CA GLU A 368 -0.20 -0.63 14.66
C GLU A 368 0.20 -1.19 16.03
N ILE A 369 0.78 -2.40 16.05
CA ILE A 369 1.35 -3.01 17.26
C ILE A 369 2.87 -3.10 17.21
N GLY A 370 3.50 -2.56 16.16
CA GLY A 370 4.95 -2.58 16.01
C GLY A 370 5.55 -3.95 15.69
N MET A 371 4.84 -4.79 14.91
CA MET A 371 5.38 -6.07 14.44
C MET A 371 6.71 -5.88 13.73
N ARG A 372 7.67 -6.73 14.04
CA ARG A 372 9.05 -6.63 13.54
C ARG A 372 9.22 -7.36 12.21
N TYR A 373 10.13 -6.84 11.37
CA TYR A 373 10.62 -7.58 10.21
C TYR A 373 11.44 -8.79 10.66
N GLN A 374 11.16 -9.97 10.09
CA GLN A 374 11.87 -11.20 10.39
C GLN A 374 12.84 -11.56 9.26
N LEU A 375 14.09 -11.91 9.61
CA LEU A 375 15.05 -12.45 8.64
C LEU A 375 14.67 -13.89 8.32
N LEU A 376 13.91 -14.10 7.27
CA LEU A 376 13.45 -15.41 6.83
C LEU A 376 14.00 -15.74 5.44
N PRO A 377 14.24 -17.04 5.15
CA PRO A 377 14.45 -17.48 3.78
C PRO A 377 13.30 -17.05 2.87
N THR A 378 13.63 -16.67 1.64
CA THR A 378 12.63 -16.32 0.64
C THR A 378 11.66 -17.48 0.40
N LYS A 379 10.37 -17.18 0.43
CA LYS A 379 9.30 -18.08 0.12
C LYS A 379 8.35 -17.38 -0.87
N GLU A 380 7.84 -18.11 -1.87
CA GLU A 380 6.94 -17.57 -2.90
C GLU A 380 7.50 -16.34 -3.65
N GLY A 381 8.46 -16.58 -4.49
CA GLY A 381 9.09 -15.52 -5.29
C GLY A 381 10.19 -14.78 -4.52
N GLY A 382 11.06 -14.13 -5.23
CA GLY A 382 12.32 -13.55 -4.79
C GLY A 382 12.23 -12.40 -3.77
N TYR A 383 13.39 -11.88 -3.42
CA TYR A 383 13.62 -10.73 -2.55
C TYR A 383 13.43 -11.01 -1.05
N THR A 384 13.64 -9.99 -0.24
CA THR A 384 13.56 -10.02 1.22
C THR A 384 12.13 -9.80 1.77
N ARG A 385 11.10 -9.95 0.94
CA ARG A 385 9.69 -9.65 1.26
C ARG A 385 9.06 -10.57 2.32
N THR A 386 9.49 -11.83 2.36
CA THR A 386 8.92 -12.86 3.26
C THR A 386 8.88 -12.41 4.72
N GLY A 387 9.89 -11.68 5.18
CA GLY A 387 9.99 -11.22 6.57
C GLY A 387 8.97 -10.16 6.99
N SER A 388 8.32 -9.49 6.03
CA SER A 388 7.23 -8.54 6.29
C SER A 388 5.86 -9.22 6.32
N ARG A 389 5.76 -10.48 5.86
CA ARG A 389 4.52 -11.23 5.65
C ARG A 389 4.23 -12.26 6.75
N THR A 390 4.90 -12.14 7.91
CA THR A 390 4.76 -13.07 9.04
C THR A 390 3.37 -12.99 9.66
N PRO A 391 2.92 -14.07 10.35
CA PRO A 391 1.59 -14.11 10.96
C PRO A 391 1.35 -12.97 11.95
N MET A 392 0.14 -12.41 11.91
CA MET A 392 -0.33 -11.44 12.90
C MET A 392 -0.24 -12.00 14.31
N GLN A 393 0.19 -11.18 15.25
CA GLN A 393 0.36 -11.53 16.65
C GLN A 393 -0.82 -10.98 17.45
N TRP A 394 -1.79 -11.88 17.74
CA TRP A 394 -3.03 -11.52 18.41
C TRP A 394 -2.91 -11.56 19.93
N THR A 395 -2.17 -12.56 20.44
CA THR A 395 -2.02 -12.83 21.88
C THR A 395 -0.68 -13.48 22.16
N ALA A 396 -0.24 -13.50 23.42
CA ALA A 396 0.94 -14.26 23.84
C ALA A 396 0.75 -15.81 23.80
N GLY A 397 -0.43 -16.30 23.39
CA GLY A 397 -0.78 -17.71 23.37
C GLY A 397 -0.15 -18.55 22.27
N LYS A 398 -0.71 -19.75 22.02
CA LYS A 398 -0.25 -20.68 20.97
C LYS A 398 -0.23 -19.97 19.61
N ASN A 399 0.88 -20.10 18.90
CA ASN A 399 1.11 -19.47 17.59
C ASN A 399 0.75 -17.98 17.56
N ALA A 400 1.00 -17.26 18.65
CA ALA A 400 0.64 -15.87 18.82
C ALA A 400 -0.87 -15.59 18.59
N GLY A 401 -1.74 -16.55 18.83
CA GLY A 401 -3.19 -16.45 18.57
C GLY A 401 -3.56 -16.44 17.09
N PHE A 402 -2.61 -16.60 16.17
CA PHE A 402 -2.84 -16.64 14.73
C PHE A 402 -3.57 -17.91 14.29
N SER A 403 -3.16 -19.08 14.83
CA SER A 403 -3.64 -20.40 14.40
C SER A 403 -3.67 -21.40 15.56
N ASP A 404 -4.64 -22.30 15.53
CA ASP A 404 -4.73 -23.45 16.42
C ASP A 404 -4.00 -24.69 15.89
N ALA A 405 -3.38 -24.60 14.71
CA ALA A 405 -2.56 -25.66 14.11
C ALA A 405 -1.35 -26.04 14.97
N ASP A 406 -0.76 -27.19 14.67
CA ASP A 406 0.58 -27.52 15.17
C ASP A 406 1.60 -26.54 14.54
N GLU A 407 2.62 -26.16 15.30
CA GLU A 407 3.58 -25.12 14.88
C GLU A 407 4.28 -25.46 13.56
N GLU A 408 4.56 -26.74 13.34
CA GLU A 408 5.22 -27.23 12.11
C GLU A 408 4.35 -27.10 10.86
N LYS A 409 3.05 -26.86 11.00
CA LYS A 409 2.12 -26.61 9.90
C LYS A 409 2.07 -25.15 9.49
N LEU A 410 2.55 -24.24 10.34
CA LEU A 410 2.50 -22.82 10.02
C LEU A 410 3.22 -22.53 8.70
N TYR A 411 2.54 -21.84 7.81
CA TYR A 411 3.10 -21.45 6.51
C TYR A 411 4.34 -20.56 6.66
N LEU A 412 4.29 -19.58 7.57
CA LEU A 412 5.40 -18.75 8.04
C LEU A 412 5.46 -18.80 9.56
N PRO A 413 6.65 -18.70 10.16
CA PRO A 413 6.77 -18.71 11.61
C PRO A 413 6.26 -17.41 12.24
N VAL A 414 5.77 -17.50 13.48
CA VAL A 414 5.49 -16.33 14.32
C VAL A 414 6.78 -15.81 14.97
N ASP A 415 6.83 -14.52 15.31
CA ASP A 415 7.95 -13.92 16.06
C ASP A 415 7.91 -14.44 17.51
N ARG A 416 8.97 -15.16 17.89
CA ARG A 416 9.16 -15.68 19.26
C ARG A 416 10.28 -14.97 20.00
N THR A 417 10.79 -13.87 19.44
CA THR A 417 11.84 -13.12 20.11
C THR A 417 11.34 -12.45 21.38
N PRO A 418 12.14 -12.34 22.44
CA PRO A 418 11.71 -11.67 23.67
C PRO A 418 11.17 -10.26 23.40
N GLY A 419 10.00 -9.94 23.96
CA GLY A 419 9.33 -8.66 23.77
C GLY A 419 8.73 -8.51 22.36
N ALA A 420 8.42 -9.60 21.67
CA ALA A 420 7.57 -9.54 20.49
C ALA A 420 6.20 -8.96 20.88
N PRO A 421 5.67 -7.96 20.16
CA PRO A 421 4.40 -7.34 20.53
C PRO A 421 3.23 -8.27 20.19
N ASP A 422 2.12 -8.12 20.89
CA ASP A 422 0.84 -8.72 20.50
C ASP A 422 -0.33 -7.73 20.72
N ALA A 423 -1.41 -7.96 19.96
CA ALA A 423 -2.55 -7.05 19.94
C ALA A 423 -3.29 -7.00 21.30
N GLU A 424 -3.34 -8.09 22.05
CA GLU A 424 -4.04 -8.14 23.34
C GLU A 424 -3.37 -7.24 24.38
N ASP A 425 -2.05 -7.32 24.50
CA ASP A 425 -1.26 -6.51 25.42
C ASP A 425 -1.26 -5.03 24.97
N GLU A 426 -1.05 -4.77 23.67
CA GLU A 426 -1.04 -3.41 23.11
C GLU A 426 -2.40 -2.70 23.28
N MET A 427 -3.52 -3.39 23.17
CA MET A 427 -4.86 -2.81 23.41
C MET A 427 -5.12 -2.46 24.89
N GLN A 428 -4.45 -3.13 25.83
CA GLN A 428 -4.63 -2.88 27.26
C GLN A 428 -3.73 -1.77 27.81
N ASP A 429 -2.62 -1.50 27.14
CA ASP A 429 -1.69 -0.44 27.53
C ASP A 429 -2.10 0.91 26.93
N PRO A 430 -2.50 1.90 27.76
CA PRO A 430 -2.86 3.24 27.27
C PRO A 430 -1.69 4.00 26.63
N ASP A 431 -0.45 3.60 26.94
CA ASP A 431 0.76 4.21 26.40
C ASP A 431 1.34 3.42 25.21
N SER A 432 0.66 2.39 24.73
CA SER A 432 1.08 1.55 23.60
C SER A 432 1.09 2.27 22.25
N LEU A 433 1.72 1.65 21.26
CA LEU A 433 1.66 2.10 19.86
C LEU A 433 0.23 2.01 19.32
N TYR A 434 -0.48 0.91 19.60
CA TYR A 434 -1.89 0.74 19.23
C TYR A 434 -2.76 1.88 19.78
N SER A 435 -2.62 2.22 21.05
CA SER A 435 -3.39 3.27 21.70
C SER A 435 -3.09 4.64 21.08
N ALA A 436 -1.83 4.93 20.74
CA ALA A 436 -1.44 6.16 20.05
C ALA A 436 -2.06 6.23 18.63
N VAL A 437 -1.96 5.17 17.83
CA VAL A 437 -2.56 5.10 16.49
C VAL A 437 -4.07 5.30 16.57
N LYS A 438 -4.75 4.61 17.49
CA LYS A 438 -6.19 4.74 17.72
C LYS A 438 -6.60 6.17 18.08
N ALA A 439 -5.83 6.84 18.94
CA ALA A 439 -6.10 8.22 19.33
C ALA A 439 -5.98 9.18 18.14
N VAL A 440 -4.94 9.01 17.31
CA VAL A 440 -4.76 9.82 16.09
C VAL A 440 -5.91 9.61 15.10
N LEU A 441 -6.32 8.36 14.87
CA LEU A 441 -7.44 8.04 13.98
C LEU A 441 -8.77 8.58 14.51
N GLY A 442 -8.99 8.50 15.83
CA GLY A 442 -10.15 9.12 16.48
C GLY A 442 -10.21 10.63 16.24
N LEU A 443 -9.06 11.32 16.37
CA LEU A 443 -8.98 12.74 16.08
C LEU A 443 -9.19 13.03 14.59
N ARG A 444 -8.60 12.23 13.69
CA ARG A 444 -8.77 12.38 12.23
C ARG A 444 -10.23 12.31 11.81
N HIS A 445 -10.99 11.35 12.35
CA HIS A 445 -12.43 11.23 12.06
C HIS A 445 -13.25 12.40 12.66
N ALA A 446 -12.87 12.89 13.83
CA ALA A 446 -13.56 13.98 14.50
C ALA A 446 -13.32 15.36 13.86
N GLU A 447 -12.15 15.56 13.24
CA GLU A 447 -11.71 16.85 12.69
C GLU A 447 -11.66 16.79 11.14
N PRO A 448 -12.65 17.40 10.45
CA PRO A 448 -12.68 17.41 8.98
C PRO A 448 -11.41 17.95 8.32
N ASP A 449 -10.69 18.85 8.98
CA ASP A 449 -9.44 19.42 8.50
C ASP A 449 -8.30 18.39 8.43
N LEU A 450 -8.36 17.29 9.16
CA LEU A 450 -7.40 16.18 9.08
C LEU A 450 -7.79 15.13 8.04
N GLN A 451 -9.01 15.19 7.48
CA GLN A 451 -9.46 14.23 6.47
C GLN A 451 -8.74 14.42 5.13
N ALA A 452 -9.07 13.57 4.14
CA ALA A 452 -8.31 13.45 2.90
C ALA A 452 -8.15 14.76 2.11
N ASP A 453 -9.19 15.59 2.06
CA ASP A 453 -9.26 16.85 1.31
C ASP A 453 -8.89 18.10 2.15
N GLY A 454 -8.54 17.93 3.42
CA GLY A 454 -8.11 19.03 4.26
C GLY A 454 -6.84 19.71 3.72
N SER A 455 -6.78 21.05 3.80
CA SER A 455 -5.64 21.80 3.28
C SER A 455 -4.34 21.46 4.01
N PHE A 456 -3.21 21.67 3.35
CA PHE A 456 -1.89 21.43 3.91
C PHE A 456 -0.95 22.59 3.64
N ARG A 457 -0.22 22.99 4.67
CA ARG A 457 0.82 24.01 4.54
C ARG A 457 1.92 23.77 5.57
N VAL A 458 3.16 23.75 5.13
CA VAL A 458 4.33 23.75 6.01
C VAL A 458 4.48 25.13 6.67
N LEU A 459 4.61 25.16 7.99
CA LEU A 459 4.88 26.35 8.77
C LEU A 459 6.34 26.43 9.20
N TYR A 460 6.99 25.28 9.41
CA TYR A 460 8.40 25.19 9.77
C TYR A 460 8.98 23.84 9.36
N ALA A 461 10.01 23.87 8.55
CA ALA A 461 10.91 22.76 8.26
C ALA A 461 12.24 23.33 7.79
N ARG A 462 13.35 22.91 8.36
CA ARG A 462 14.69 23.37 8.00
C ARG A 462 15.66 22.22 7.83
N LYS A 463 16.53 22.34 6.85
CA LYS A 463 17.56 21.34 6.59
C LYS A 463 18.50 21.22 7.80
N GLY A 464 18.69 19.98 8.25
CA GLY A 464 19.51 19.65 9.41
C GLY A 464 18.84 19.92 10.76
N GLU A 465 17.55 20.28 10.78
CA GLU A 465 16.77 20.47 12.00
C GLU A 465 15.63 19.44 12.07
N ALA A 466 15.42 18.86 13.24
CA ALA A 466 14.43 17.81 13.45
C ALA A 466 12.96 18.29 13.47
N PRO A 467 12.63 19.49 14.00
CA PRO A 467 11.23 19.91 14.09
C PRO A 467 10.58 20.12 12.73
N LEU A 468 9.34 19.63 12.61
CA LEU A 468 8.43 19.94 11.52
C LEU A 468 7.12 20.46 12.11
N VAL A 469 6.64 21.62 11.64
CA VAL A 469 5.33 22.17 11.98
C VAL A 469 4.55 22.41 10.69
N TYR A 470 3.33 21.91 10.63
CA TYR A 470 2.45 22.09 9.47
C TYR A 470 1.01 22.38 9.89
N ARG A 471 0.29 23.03 9.02
CA ARG A 471 -1.11 23.39 9.18
C ARG A 471 -2.02 22.49 8.35
N ARG A 472 -3.13 22.09 8.95
CA ARG A 472 -4.25 21.39 8.34
C ARG A 472 -5.52 22.18 8.65
N GLY A 473 -6.04 22.97 7.68
CA GLY A 473 -7.18 23.86 7.95
C GLY A 473 -6.94 24.79 9.15
N ASP A 474 -7.74 24.64 10.18
CA ASP A 474 -7.62 25.37 11.45
C ASP A 474 -6.85 24.61 12.54
N LEU A 475 -6.11 23.57 12.14
CA LEU A 475 -5.27 22.80 13.04
C LEU A 475 -3.79 23.00 12.74
N VAL A 476 -2.96 22.96 13.77
CA VAL A 476 -1.51 22.97 13.69
C VAL A 476 -0.96 21.68 14.29
N CYS A 477 -0.25 20.92 13.47
CA CYS A 477 0.47 19.72 13.85
C CYS A 477 1.95 20.06 14.02
N ALA A 478 2.56 19.61 15.12
CA ALA A 478 3.97 19.84 15.41
C ALA A 478 4.62 18.53 15.84
N VAL A 479 5.75 18.18 15.24
CA VAL A 479 6.52 16.97 15.55
C VAL A 479 8.00 17.28 15.74
N ASN A 480 8.59 16.65 16.74
CA ASN A 480 10.02 16.64 17.00
C ASN A 480 10.48 15.22 17.30
N PRO A 481 11.03 14.47 16.33
CA PRO A 481 11.46 13.10 16.55
C PRO A 481 12.77 13.00 17.35
N SER A 482 13.53 14.09 17.49
CA SER A 482 14.85 14.05 18.12
C SER A 482 14.80 13.90 19.64
N LYS A 483 15.90 13.42 20.23
CA LYS A 483 16.08 13.35 21.69
C LYS A 483 16.36 14.72 22.36
N LYS A 484 16.37 15.80 21.57
CA LYS A 484 16.64 17.16 22.08
C LYS A 484 15.37 17.98 22.04
N GLN A 485 15.19 18.85 23.04
CA GLN A 485 14.16 19.88 23.00
C GLN A 485 14.46 20.88 21.88
N ALA A 486 13.42 21.34 21.22
CA ALA A 486 13.49 22.43 20.24
C ALA A 486 12.56 23.57 20.69
N GLU A 487 12.98 24.81 20.41
CA GLU A 487 12.19 26.02 20.64
C GLU A 487 12.10 26.78 19.32
N ILE A 488 10.87 27.01 18.84
CA ILE A 488 10.60 27.71 17.59
C ILE A 488 9.87 29.00 17.91
N PRO A 489 10.53 30.17 17.78
CA PRO A 489 9.87 31.48 17.92
C PRO A 489 8.71 31.59 16.92
N TYR A 490 7.57 32.13 17.34
CA TYR A 490 6.41 32.29 16.43
C TYR A 490 6.71 33.16 15.20
N GLY A 491 7.67 34.07 15.29
CA GLY A 491 8.12 34.85 14.14
C GLY A 491 8.87 34.06 13.07
N GLU A 492 9.25 32.81 13.37
CA GLU A 492 9.89 31.88 12.43
C GLU A 492 8.91 30.92 11.78
N LEU A 493 7.66 30.85 12.28
CA LEU A 493 6.59 30.10 11.64
C LEU A 493 6.05 30.88 10.44
N GLU A 494 6.10 30.29 9.27
CA GLU A 494 5.62 30.93 8.04
C GLU A 494 4.13 31.25 8.15
N SER A 495 3.76 32.49 7.84
CA SER A 495 2.37 32.99 7.81
C SER A 495 1.59 32.80 9.12
N PHE A 496 2.28 32.75 10.25
CA PHE A 496 1.66 32.62 11.59
C PHE A 496 1.62 33.96 12.36
N ALA A 497 1.94 35.07 11.72
CA ALA A 497 2.05 36.39 12.36
C ALA A 497 0.76 36.78 13.10
N GLY A 498 0.85 36.91 14.42
CA GLY A 498 -0.23 37.37 15.30
C GLY A 498 -1.22 36.29 15.75
N ALA A 499 -1.13 35.06 15.31
CA ALA A 499 -1.94 33.96 15.80
C ALA A 499 -1.34 33.36 17.09
N ARG A 500 -2.22 32.84 17.95
CA ARG A 500 -1.83 32.03 19.10
C ARG A 500 -2.39 30.64 18.90
N LEU A 501 -1.59 29.62 19.24
CA LEU A 501 -2.10 28.25 19.30
C LEU A 501 -3.14 28.18 20.45
N GLY A 502 -4.28 27.61 20.12
CA GLY A 502 -5.38 27.40 21.06
C GLY A 502 -5.22 26.12 21.86
N GLU A 503 -6.31 25.40 22.04
CA GLU A 503 -6.37 24.14 22.77
C GLU A 503 -5.53 23.05 22.11
N GLN A 504 -4.77 22.31 22.92
CA GLN A 504 -4.12 21.08 22.47
C GLN A 504 -5.13 19.94 22.44
N LEU A 505 -5.40 19.42 21.24
CA LEU A 505 -6.36 18.33 21.00
C LEU A 505 -5.75 16.95 21.19
N LEU A 506 -4.46 16.82 20.90
CA LEU A 506 -3.71 15.57 21.01
C LEU A 506 -2.26 15.85 21.38
N GLY A 507 -1.68 14.98 22.19
CA GLY A 507 -0.25 14.95 22.51
C GLY A 507 0.24 13.52 22.59
N ILE A 508 1.41 13.23 22.00
CA ILE A 508 2.06 11.92 22.00
C ILE A 508 3.54 12.11 22.34
N GLY A 509 4.07 11.26 23.22
CA GLY A 509 5.45 11.32 23.66
C GLY A 509 5.76 12.49 24.58
N GLY A 510 6.85 13.23 24.31
CA GLY A 510 7.27 14.38 25.10
C GLY A 510 6.27 15.53 25.06
N SER A 511 6.39 16.48 26.01
CA SER A 511 5.49 17.64 26.07
C SER A 511 5.71 18.60 24.90
N VAL A 512 4.62 19.15 24.38
CA VAL A 512 4.66 20.29 23.45
C VAL A 512 3.91 21.44 24.11
N THR A 513 4.54 22.61 24.21
CA THR A 513 3.97 23.78 24.92
C THR A 513 3.90 24.98 23.99
N ALA A 514 2.70 25.53 23.84
CA ALA A 514 2.48 26.81 23.18
C ALA A 514 2.76 27.95 24.20
N GLY A 515 3.99 28.43 24.22
CA GLY A 515 4.41 29.53 25.08
C GLY A 515 3.90 30.90 24.61
N ALA A 516 4.29 31.99 25.33
CA ALA A 516 3.91 33.35 24.94
C ALA A 516 4.58 33.82 23.62
N HIS A 517 5.80 33.37 23.34
CA HIS A 517 6.64 33.84 22.22
C HIS A 517 7.14 32.75 21.29
N ALA A 518 7.05 31.48 21.71
CA ALA A 518 7.59 30.34 20.97
C ALA A 518 6.75 29.08 21.22
N LEU A 519 6.82 28.17 20.27
CA LEU A 519 6.40 26.77 20.40
C LEU A 519 7.60 25.96 20.89
N VAL A 520 7.45 25.30 22.03
CA VAL A 520 8.49 24.45 22.65
C VAL A 520 8.10 23.00 22.47
N LEU A 521 8.92 22.25 21.72
CA LEU A 521 8.74 20.82 21.49
C LEU A 521 9.75 20.03 22.31
N GLY A 522 9.26 19.26 23.27
CA GLY A 522 10.07 18.33 24.05
C GLY A 522 10.72 17.24 23.16
N PRO A 523 11.62 16.42 23.72
CA PRO A 523 12.19 15.28 23.03
C PRO A 523 11.09 14.29 22.60
N GLN A 524 11.22 13.75 21.39
CA GLN A 524 10.31 12.74 20.85
C GLN A 524 8.83 13.07 21.11
N SER A 525 8.36 14.17 20.52
CA SER A 525 7.02 14.71 20.77
C SER A 525 6.23 14.99 19.49
N PHE A 526 4.93 14.80 19.59
CA PHE A 526 3.93 15.19 18.59
C PHE A 526 2.74 15.85 19.28
N ALA A 527 2.20 16.90 18.68
CA ALA A 527 0.94 17.51 19.17
C ALA A 527 0.12 18.10 18.03
N VAL A 528 -1.19 18.16 18.26
CA VAL A 528 -2.16 18.86 17.40
C VAL A 528 -2.85 19.93 18.24
N PHE A 529 -2.89 21.16 17.73
CA PHE A 529 -3.51 22.33 18.35
C PHE A 529 -4.57 22.93 17.42
N ARG A 530 -5.56 23.58 17.98
CA ARG A 530 -6.36 24.56 17.24
C ARG A 530 -5.53 25.82 16.96
N ALA A 531 -5.67 26.39 15.72
CA ALA A 531 -4.96 27.61 15.31
C ALA A 531 -5.72 28.88 15.69
#